data_367d4ea63526c9f2c83b9d449873df7a
#
_entry.id   367d4ea63526c9f2c83b9d449873df7a
#
_cell.length_a   1.000
_cell.length_b   1.000
_cell.length_c   1.000
_cell.angle_alpha   90.00
_cell.angle_beta   90.00
_cell.angle_gamma   90.00
#
_symmetry.space_group_name_H-M   'P 1'
#
loop_
_entity.id
_entity.type
_entity.pdbx_description
1 polymer ?
#
loop_
_entity_poly.entity_id
_entity_poly.type
_entity_poly.pdbx_seq_one_letter_code
_entity_poly.pdbx_strand_id
1 'polypeptide(L)'
;MIIWFTGMSGSGKSAIAERVEKKLANADYSVHHVDGDRFRAKTGIANKFSREEILENNYEIIDYCDSIKNNYDVIVVAVISPFEVSRDKARKIFGKDYKEIFIDCPIEILIRRDTKGLYSRAKAGEITNLIGFSSSTPYERPQNPDLVIDTSQATIAEAVEKVYNLIADA
;
A
#
# COMPACT_ATOMS: atom_id res chain seq x y z
N MET A 1 -12.40 -7.78 -7.26
CA MET A 1 -11.65 -6.51 -7.51
C MET A 1 -10.45 -6.43 -6.57
N ILE A 2 -9.31 -5.86 -7.00
CA ILE A 2 -8.11 -5.66 -6.18
C ILE A 2 -7.90 -4.16 -5.97
N ILE A 3 -7.95 -3.70 -4.72
CA ILE A 3 -7.68 -2.30 -4.34
C ILE A 3 -6.28 -2.24 -3.74
N TRP A 4 -5.34 -1.72 -4.51
CA TRP A 4 -3.92 -1.70 -4.17
C TRP A 4 -3.49 -0.33 -3.66
N PHE A 5 -3.35 -0.20 -2.34
CA PHE A 5 -2.81 1.00 -1.72
C PHE A 5 -1.29 0.98 -1.78
N THR A 6 -0.70 2.02 -2.37
CA THR A 6 0.74 2.27 -2.37
C THR A 6 1.07 3.63 -1.76
N GLY A 7 2.28 3.81 -1.28
CA GLY A 7 2.75 5.05 -0.64
C GLY A 7 3.82 4.76 0.41
N MET A 8 4.54 5.79 0.84
CA MET A 8 5.65 5.67 1.78
C MET A 8 5.19 5.25 3.19
N SER A 9 6.13 4.81 4.02
CA SER A 9 5.84 4.49 5.43
C SER A 9 5.29 5.71 6.17
N GLY A 10 4.26 5.51 7.00
CA GLY A 10 3.61 6.61 7.72
C GLY A 10 2.64 7.47 6.90
N SER A 11 2.42 7.18 5.61
CA SER A 11 1.48 7.95 4.77
C SER A 11 0.00 7.75 5.12
N GLY A 12 -0.35 6.75 5.95
CA GLY A 12 -1.73 6.49 6.37
C GLY A 12 -2.43 5.33 5.65
N LYS A 13 -1.72 4.59 4.78
CA LYS A 13 -2.28 3.45 4.02
C LYS A 13 -3.08 2.48 4.86
N SER A 14 -2.46 1.87 5.89
CA SER A 14 -3.12 0.84 6.72
C SER A 14 -4.37 1.40 7.43
N ALA A 15 -4.29 2.63 7.95
CA ALA A 15 -5.43 3.26 8.63
C ALA A 15 -6.61 3.54 7.70
N ILE A 16 -6.35 3.89 6.44
CA ILE A 16 -7.39 4.08 5.42
C ILE A 16 -7.91 2.73 4.96
N ALA A 17 -7.02 1.78 4.64
CA ALA A 17 -7.37 0.44 4.18
C ALA A 17 -8.27 -0.33 5.17
N GLU A 18 -7.94 -0.30 6.46
CA GLU A 18 -8.75 -0.93 7.51
C GLU A 18 -10.18 -0.33 7.61
N ARG A 19 -10.32 0.98 7.38
CA ARG A 19 -11.64 1.62 7.40
C ARG A 19 -12.42 1.38 6.11
N VAL A 20 -11.73 1.31 4.96
CA VAL A 20 -12.34 0.90 3.68
C VAL A 20 -12.87 -0.52 3.79
N GLU A 21 -12.05 -1.46 4.31
CA GLU A 21 -12.49 -2.84 4.58
C GLU A 21 -13.78 -2.88 5.41
N LYS A 22 -13.80 -2.18 6.56
CA LYS A 22 -15.00 -2.12 7.43
C LYS A 22 -16.21 -1.53 6.72
N LYS A 23 -16.01 -0.47 5.93
CA LYS A 23 -17.10 0.18 5.21
C LYS A 23 -17.68 -0.73 4.14
N LEU A 24 -16.82 -1.44 3.39
CA LEU A 24 -17.24 -2.42 2.39
C LEU A 24 -17.98 -3.60 3.04
N ALA A 25 -17.46 -4.14 4.15
CA ALA A 25 -18.11 -5.23 4.88
C ALA A 25 -19.50 -4.81 5.41
N ASN A 26 -19.68 -3.57 5.87
CA ASN A 26 -20.97 -3.03 6.26
C ASN A 26 -21.93 -2.81 5.08
N ALA A 27 -21.45 -2.82 3.86
CA ALA A 27 -22.22 -2.76 2.63
C ALA A 27 -22.34 -4.14 1.95
N ASP A 28 -22.20 -5.22 2.74
CA ASP A 28 -22.38 -6.62 2.35
C ASP A 28 -21.37 -7.16 1.33
N TYR A 29 -20.22 -6.48 1.12
CA TYR A 29 -19.11 -7.03 0.34
C TYR A 29 -18.35 -8.09 1.13
N SER A 30 -18.01 -9.19 0.49
CA SER A 30 -17.00 -10.14 0.97
C SER A 30 -15.61 -9.56 0.75
N VAL A 31 -14.92 -9.18 1.83
CA VAL A 31 -13.64 -8.46 1.77
C VAL A 31 -12.50 -9.26 2.39
N HIS A 32 -11.33 -9.28 1.74
CA HIS A 32 -10.09 -9.78 2.31
C HIS A 32 -9.03 -8.66 2.38
N HIS A 33 -8.38 -8.51 3.54
CA HIS A 33 -7.37 -7.47 3.74
C HIS A 33 -5.98 -8.08 3.83
N VAL A 34 -5.07 -7.60 2.97
CA VAL A 34 -3.65 -7.95 2.93
C VAL A 34 -2.82 -6.76 3.37
N ASP A 35 -2.31 -6.78 4.59
CA ASP A 35 -1.36 -5.79 5.09
C ASP A 35 0.08 -6.32 4.90
N GLY A 36 0.95 -5.53 4.26
CA GLY A 36 2.29 -5.95 3.91
C GLY A 36 3.20 -6.26 5.10
N ASP A 37 3.00 -5.59 6.24
CA ASP A 37 3.80 -5.86 7.45
C ASP A 37 3.37 -7.19 8.07
N ARG A 38 2.06 -7.47 8.11
CA ARG A 38 1.52 -8.76 8.58
C ARG A 38 1.89 -9.91 7.63
N PHE A 39 1.90 -9.65 6.32
CA PHE A 39 2.26 -10.65 5.32
C PHE A 39 3.72 -11.08 5.48
N ARG A 40 4.67 -10.13 5.58
CA ARG A 40 6.09 -10.41 5.84
C ARG A 40 6.31 -11.17 7.15
N ALA A 41 5.58 -10.82 8.21
CA ALA A 41 5.70 -11.51 9.49
C ALA A 41 5.31 -12.99 9.41
N LYS A 42 4.41 -13.37 8.52
CA LYS A 42 3.98 -14.77 8.30
C LYS A 42 4.94 -15.55 7.43
N THR A 43 5.53 -14.91 6.41
CA THR A 43 6.44 -15.58 5.47
C THR A 43 7.87 -15.73 6.01
N GLY A 44 8.16 -15.11 7.16
CA GLY A 44 9.50 -15.21 7.79
C GLY A 44 10.60 -14.48 7.03
N ILE A 45 10.25 -13.66 6.04
CA ILE A 45 11.18 -12.80 5.31
C ILE A 45 11.70 -11.75 6.29
N ALA A 46 12.91 -12.01 6.80
CA ALA A 46 13.59 -11.10 7.71
C ALA A 46 13.75 -9.72 7.06
N ASN A 47 13.80 -8.67 7.90
CA ASN A 47 13.91 -7.23 7.60
C ASN A 47 15.08 -6.84 6.67
N LYS A 48 15.21 -7.51 5.56
CA LYS A 48 16.10 -7.14 4.49
C LYS A 48 15.31 -6.27 3.52
N PHE A 49 15.87 -5.15 3.11
CA PHE A 49 15.22 -4.13 2.28
C PHE A 49 16.06 -3.85 1.03
N SER A 50 16.68 -4.90 0.45
CA SER A 50 17.25 -4.75 -0.88
C SER A 50 16.12 -4.58 -1.92
N ARG A 51 16.45 -4.05 -3.09
CA ARG A 51 15.48 -3.89 -4.18
C ARG A 51 14.85 -5.24 -4.55
N GLU A 52 15.67 -6.28 -4.64
CA GLU A 52 15.27 -7.64 -5.01
C GLU A 52 14.27 -8.22 -4.00
N GLU A 53 14.56 -8.10 -2.72
CA GLU A 53 13.70 -8.61 -1.65
C GLU A 53 12.37 -7.87 -1.55
N ILE A 54 12.37 -6.55 -1.79
CA ILE A 54 11.15 -5.75 -1.87
C ILE A 54 10.29 -6.20 -3.06
N LEU A 55 10.90 -6.43 -4.22
CA LEU A 55 10.19 -6.92 -5.40
C LEU A 55 9.64 -8.33 -5.19
N GLU A 56 10.44 -9.24 -4.63
CA GLU A 56 10.03 -10.61 -4.32
C GLU A 56 8.81 -10.62 -3.39
N ASN A 57 8.86 -9.88 -2.29
CA ASN A 57 7.72 -9.74 -1.38
C ASN A 57 6.46 -9.18 -2.08
N ASN A 58 6.62 -8.18 -2.96
CA ASN A 58 5.47 -7.66 -3.70
C ASN A 58 4.92 -8.70 -4.69
N TYR A 59 5.78 -9.49 -5.32
CA TYR A 59 5.35 -10.56 -6.23
C TYR A 59 4.63 -11.69 -5.49
N GLU A 60 5.12 -12.09 -4.32
CA GLU A 60 4.43 -13.07 -3.46
C GLU A 60 3.03 -12.58 -3.04
N ILE A 61 2.89 -11.29 -2.72
CA ILE A 61 1.57 -10.70 -2.40
C ILE A 61 0.66 -10.74 -3.63
N ILE A 62 1.18 -10.42 -4.83
CA ILE A 62 0.42 -10.49 -6.08
C ILE A 62 -0.05 -11.93 -6.33
N ASP A 63 0.84 -12.90 -6.26
CA ASP A 63 0.54 -14.32 -6.50
C ASP A 63 -0.46 -14.85 -5.45
N TYR A 64 -0.32 -14.44 -4.19
CA TYR A 64 -1.30 -14.74 -3.16
C TYR A 64 -2.69 -14.16 -3.49
N CYS A 65 -2.77 -12.88 -3.83
CA CYS A 65 -4.04 -12.25 -4.22
C CYS A 65 -4.67 -12.93 -5.43
N ASP A 66 -3.85 -13.31 -6.43
CA ASP A 66 -4.34 -14.04 -7.61
C ASP A 66 -4.95 -15.40 -7.26
N SER A 67 -4.33 -16.10 -6.31
CA SER A 67 -4.81 -17.42 -5.85
C SER A 67 -6.16 -17.37 -5.13
N ILE A 68 -6.51 -16.23 -4.49
CA ILE A 68 -7.72 -16.08 -3.68
C ILE A 68 -8.77 -15.15 -4.29
N LYS A 69 -8.49 -14.45 -5.40
CA LYS A 69 -9.35 -13.37 -5.93
C LYS A 69 -10.78 -13.78 -6.23
N ASN A 70 -11.03 -15.06 -6.51
CA ASN A 70 -12.36 -15.58 -6.80
C ASN A 70 -13.19 -15.88 -5.54
N ASN A 71 -12.59 -15.79 -4.35
CA ASN A 71 -13.25 -16.08 -3.08
C ASN A 71 -13.85 -14.84 -2.42
N TYR A 72 -13.52 -13.65 -2.94
CA TYR A 72 -13.90 -12.36 -2.36
C TYR A 72 -14.36 -11.38 -3.43
N ASP A 73 -15.29 -10.52 -3.10
CA ASP A 73 -15.73 -9.42 -3.98
C ASP A 73 -14.60 -8.39 -4.11
N VAL A 74 -13.95 -8.06 -2.98
CA VAL A 74 -12.87 -7.08 -2.92
C VAL A 74 -11.71 -7.62 -2.10
N ILE A 75 -10.49 -7.49 -2.62
CA ILE A 75 -9.25 -7.67 -1.87
C ILE A 75 -8.61 -6.30 -1.69
N VAL A 76 -8.44 -5.88 -0.44
CA VAL A 76 -7.77 -4.62 -0.07
C VAL A 76 -6.32 -4.93 0.27
N VAL A 77 -5.38 -4.37 -0.48
CA VAL A 77 -3.93 -4.57 -0.29
C VAL A 77 -3.29 -3.26 0.18
N ALA A 78 -2.64 -3.26 1.33
CA ALA A 78 -1.95 -2.09 1.89
C ALA A 78 -0.45 -2.37 2.02
N VAL A 79 0.33 -1.96 1.02
CA VAL A 79 1.78 -2.19 0.95
C VAL A 79 2.51 -0.93 0.48
N ILE A 80 3.80 -0.81 0.75
CA ILE A 80 4.58 0.34 0.23
C ILE A 80 4.67 0.25 -1.28
N SER A 81 5.02 -0.92 -1.84
CA SER A 81 5.16 -1.18 -3.28
C SER A 81 5.90 -0.06 -4.03
N PRO A 82 7.18 0.19 -3.68
CA PRO A 82 7.87 1.42 -4.07
C PRO A 82 8.24 1.47 -5.56
N PHE A 83 8.30 0.31 -6.23
CA PHE A 83 8.80 0.20 -7.60
C PHE A 83 7.66 0.03 -8.59
N GLU A 84 7.66 0.85 -9.65
CA GLU A 84 6.66 0.82 -10.73
C GLU A 84 6.51 -0.58 -11.33
N VAL A 85 7.62 -1.28 -11.54
CA VAL A 85 7.63 -2.63 -12.13
C VAL A 85 6.75 -3.64 -11.38
N SER A 86 6.64 -3.54 -10.06
CA SER A 86 5.77 -4.42 -9.27
C SER A 86 4.29 -4.04 -9.39
N ARG A 87 3.99 -2.75 -9.46
CA ARG A 87 2.62 -2.24 -9.67
C ARG A 87 2.14 -2.54 -11.08
N ASP A 88 3.01 -2.40 -12.08
CA ASP A 88 2.73 -2.81 -13.46
C ASP A 88 2.46 -4.30 -13.60
N LYS A 89 3.21 -5.15 -12.86
CA LYS A 89 2.94 -6.60 -12.82
C LYS A 89 1.54 -6.87 -12.27
N ALA A 90 1.17 -6.22 -11.16
CA ALA A 90 -0.17 -6.35 -10.58
C ALA A 90 -1.25 -5.91 -11.59
N ARG A 91 -1.07 -4.74 -12.22
CA ARG A 91 -1.99 -4.22 -13.24
C ARG A 91 -2.15 -5.16 -14.44
N LYS A 92 -1.07 -5.80 -14.89
CA LYS A 92 -1.12 -6.79 -15.98
C LYS A 92 -1.88 -8.06 -15.59
N ILE A 93 -1.69 -8.56 -14.36
CA ILE A 93 -2.33 -9.80 -13.88
C ILE A 93 -3.82 -9.59 -13.63
N PHE A 94 -4.20 -8.49 -12.97
CA PHE A 94 -5.59 -8.26 -12.55
C PHE A 94 -6.41 -7.45 -13.56
N GLY A 95 -5.77 -6.79 -14.53
CA GLY A 95 -6.42 -6.07 -15.63
C GLY A 95 -7.39 -5.00 -15.13
N LYS A 96 -8.64 -5.04 -15.62
CA LYS A 96 -9.69 -4.08 -15.24
C LYS A 96 -10.10 -4.13 -13.78
N ASP A 97 -9.87 -5.27 -13.12
CA ASP A 97 -10.21 -5.49 -11.71
C ASP A 97 -9.16 -4.90 -10.75
N TYR A 98 -8.09 -4.29 -11.25
CA TYR A 98 -7.05 -3.61 -10.47
C TYR A 98 -7.32 -2.11 -10.36
N LYS A 99 -7.30 -1.60 -9.13
CA LYS A 99 -7.36 -0.15 -8.85
C LYS A 99 -6.18 0.23 -7.96
N GLU A 100 -5.33 1.12 -8.45
CA GLU A 100 -4.16 1.65 -7.75
C GLU A 100 -4.51 2.94 -7.01
N ILE A 101 -4.40 2.90 -5.68
CA ILE A 101 -4.65 4.05 -4.81
C ILE A 101 -3.30 4.56 -4.28
N PHE A 102 -2.88 5.70 -4.77
CA PHE A 102 -1.67 6.35 -4.28
C PHE A 102 -1.96 7.23 -3.06
N ILE A 103 -1.41 6.82 -1.92
CA ILE A 103 -1.49 7.59 -0.67
C ILE A 103 -0.26 8.49 -0.60
N ASP A 104 -0.44 9.71 -1.09
CA ASP A 104 0.59 10.73 -1.12
C ASP A 104 0.70 11.45 0.22
N CYS A 105 1.93 11.81 0.57
CA CYS A 105 2.21 12.66 1.71
C CYS A 105 3.63 13.23 1.56
N PRO A 106 3.84 14.55 1.69
CA PRO A 106 5.16 15.15 1.67
C PRO A 106 6.10 14.53 2.71
N ILE A 107 7.35 14.29 2.32
CA ILE A 107 8.34 13.62 3.18
C ILE A 107 8.56 14.35 4.51
N GLU A 108 8.50 15.67 4.51
CA GLU A 108 8.66 16.51 5.69
C GLU A 108 7.55 16.23 6.73
N ILE A 109 6.34 15.95 6.24
CA ILE A 109 5.19 15.61 7.09
C ILE A 109 5.36 14.19 7.63
N LEU A 110 5.82 13.24 6.80
CA LEU A 110 6.10 11.87 7.23
C LEU A 110 7.16 11.82 8.33
N ILE A 111 8.26 12.58 8.16
CA ILE A 111 9.32 12.71 9.15
C ILE A 111 8.79 13.31 10.46
N ARG A 112 7.92 14.32 10.38
CA ARG A 112 7.31 14.94 11.56
C ARG A 112 6.33 14.02 12.28
N ARG A 113 5.54 13.24 11.53
CA ARG A 113 4.60 12.26 12.08
C ARG A 113 5.32 11.09 12.73
N ASP A 114 6.31 10.56 12.05
CA ASP A 114 7.17 9.41 12.41
C ASP A 114 6.47 8.32 13.27
N THR A 115 5.28 7.93 12.87
CA THR A 115 4.37 7.08 13.65
C THR A 115 4.95 5.72 14.06
N LYS A 116 6.00 5.28 13.37
CA LYS A 116 6.70 4.00 13.63
C LYS A 116 8.14 4.21 14.13
N GLY A 117 8.60 5.44 14.34
CA GLY A 117 9.97 5.77 14.73
C GLY A 117 11.02 5.43 13.66
N LEU A 118 10.60 5.18 12.40
CA LEU A 118 11.53 4.74 11.35
C LEU A 118 12.40 5.89 10.83
N TYR A 119 11.85 7.09 10.72
CA TYR A 119 12.58 8.25 10.20
C TYR A 119 13.62 8.76 11.21
N SER A 120 13.31 8.78 12.50
CA SER A 120 14.27 9.12 13.56
C SER A 120 15.41 8.09 13.61
N ARG A 121 15.12 6.81 13.49
CA ARG A 121 16.13 5.74 13.45
C ARG A 121 16.99 5.81 12.18
N ALA A 122 16.39 6.16 11.04
CA ALA A 122 17.15 6.36 9.80
C ALA A 122 18.08 7.59 9.91
N LYS A 123 17.62 8.68 10.52
CA LYS A 123 18.47 9.85 10.81
C LYS A 123 19.62 9.54 11.77
N ALA A 124 19.39 8.65 12.74
CA ALA A 124 20.42 8.17 13.66
C ALA A 124 21.41 7.16 13.02
N GLY A 125 21.18 6.76 11.76
CA GLY A 125 22.01 5.76 11.07
C GLY A 125 21.72 4.31 11.44
N GLU A 126 20.70 4.05 12.24
CA GLU A 126 20.29 2.68 12.61
C GLU A 126 19.59 1.94 11.48
N ILE A 127 18.96 2.68 10.54
CA ILE A 127 18.33 2.16 9.34
C ILE A 127 18.95 2.87 8.14
N THR A 128 19.61 2.12 7.26
CA THR A 128 20.36 2.69 6.12
C THR A 128 19.59 2.64 4.81
N ASN A 129 18.47 1.90 4.75
CA ASN A 129 17.70 1.60 3.54
C ASN A 129 16.20 1.86 3.70
N LEU A 130 15.81 2.90 4.43
CA LEU A 130 14.40 3.28 4.57
C LEU A 130 13.85 3.77 3.21
N ILE A 131 12.81 3.09 2.73
CA ILE A 131 12.20 3.35 1.42
C ILE A 131 11.70 4.79 1.32
N GLY A 132 12.10 5.47 0.23
CA GLY A 132 11.74 6.86 -0.06
C GLY A 132 12.50 7.92 0.76
N PHE A 133 13.33 7.48 1.73
CA PHE A 133 14.20 8.36 2.52
C PHE A 133 15.68 8.17 2.16
N SER A 134 16.10 6.92 1.96
CA SER A 134 17.47 6.59 1.54
C SER A 134 17.59 6.62 0.02
N SER A 135 18.70 7.16 -0.50
CA SER A 135 18.97 7.19 -1.95
C SER A 135 19.08 5.80 -2.59
N SER A 136 19.46 4.78 -1.78
CA SER A 136 19.56 3.39 -2.23
C SER A 136 18.20 2.71 -2.45
N THR A 137 17.14 3.22 -1.85
CA THR A 137 15.79 2.66 -1.90
C THR A 137 14.74 3.73 -2.22
N PRO A 138 14.76 4.30 -3.44
CA PRO A 138 13.81 5.35 -3.83
C PRO A 138 12.37 4.82 -3.86
N TYR A 139 11.41 5.71 -3.64
CA TYR A 139 10.01 5.46 -3.91
C TYR A 139 9.66 6.07 -5.28
N GLU A 140 9.35 5.22 -6.24
CA GLU A 140 8.91 5.61 -7.58
C GLU A 140 7.43 5.98 -7.53
N ARG A 141 7.10 7.28 -7.64
CA ARG A 141 5.71 7.75 -7.62
C ARG A 141 4.91 7.13 -8.76
N PRO A 142 3.69 6.64 -8.51
CA PRO A 142 2.82 6.15 -9.58
C PRO A 142 2.58 7.23 -10.63
N GLN A 143 2.67 6.85 -11.91
CA GLN A 143 2.43 7.78 -13.01
C GLN A 143 0.94 7.89 -13.36
N ASN A 144 0.20 6.79 -13.28
CA ASN A 144 -1.21 6.72 -13.66
C ASN A 144 -2.03 5.93 -12.61
N PRO A 145 -2.09 6.39 -11.35
CA PRO A 145 -2.93 5.74 -10.34
C PRO A 145 -4.41 6.02 -10.64
N ASP A 146 -5.28 5.10 -10.23
CA ASP A 146 -6.74 5.28 -10.38
C ASP A 146 -7.27 6.35 -9.41
N LEU A 147 -6.59 6.54 -8.26
CA LEU A 147 -6.91 7.58 -7.29
C LEU A 147 -5.64 8.06 -6.57
N VAL A 148 -5.53 9.38 -6.37
CA VAL A 148 -4.50 10.00 -5.51
C VAL A 148 -5.17 10.61 -4.29
N ILE A 149 -4.65 10.32 -3.11
CA ILE A 149 -5.11 10.89 -1.84
C ILE A 149 -3.92 11.54 -1.15
N ASP A 150 -3.94 12.87 -1.07
CA ASP A 150 -2.97 13.64 -0.27
C ASP A 150 -3.42 13.67 1.19
N THR A 151 -2.76 12.87 2.03
CA THR A 151 -3.07 12.80 3.48
C THR A 151 -2.49 13.94 4.29
N SER A 152 -1.82 14.89 3.67
CA SER A 152 -1.48 16.17 4.32
C SER A 152 -2.67 17.12 4.37
N GLN A 153 -3.65 16.93 3.49
CA GLN A 153 -4.83 17.79 3.32
C GLN A 153 -6.13 17.05 3.66
N ALA A 154 -6.25 15.79 3.26
CA ALA A 154 -7.46 15.00 3.44
C ALA A 154 -7.52 14.34 4.83
N THR A 155 -8.69 14.35 5.43
CA THR A 155 -9.02 13.52 6.58
C THR A 155 -9.13 12.04 6.18
N ILE A 156 -9.00 11.14 7.15
CA ILE A 156 -9.18 9.72 6.88
C ILE A 156 -10.60 9.41 6.41
N ALA A 157 -11.61 10.10 6.94
CA ALA A 157 -13.01 9.91 6.53
C ALA A 157 -13.21 10.27 5.04
N GLU A 158 -12.72 11.43 4.60
CA GLU A 158 -12.77 11.84 3.20
C GLU A 158 -12.02 10.87 2.28
N ALA A 159 -10.86 10.37 2.72
CA ALA A 159 -10.10 9.37 1.99
C ALA A 159 -10.88 8.06 1.80
N VAL A 160 -11.53 7.58 2.86
CA VAL A 160 -12.37 6.37 2.83
C VAL A 160 -13.56 6.53 1.89
N GLU A 161 -14.24 7.69 1.91
CA GLU A 161 -15.36 7.96 1.00
C GLU A 161 -14.92 7.95 -0.47
N LYS A 162 -13.79 8.60 -0.79
CA LYS A 162 -13.26 8.60 -2.17
C LYS A 162 -12.95 7.19 -2.68
N VAL A 163 -12.34 6.35 -1.85
CA VAL A 163 -12.04 4.96 -2.23
C VAL A 163 -13.31 4.14 -2.37
N TYR A 164 -14.26 4.28 -1.43
CA TYR A 164 -15.54 3.58 -1.49
C TYR A 164 -16.31 3.92 -2.78
N ASN A 165 -16.41 5.19 -3.14
CA ASN A 165 -17.10 5.62 -4.36
C ASN A 165 -16.41 5.07 -5.62
N LEU A 166 -15.08 5.05 -5.67
CA LEU A 166 -14.34 4.43 -6.78
C LEU A 166 -14.68 2.93 -6.95
N ILE A 167 -14.95 2.22 -5.85
CA ILE A 167 -15.32 0.79 -5.88
C ILE A 167 -16.78 0.61 -6.29
N ALA A 168 -17.68 1.45 -5.76
CA ALA A 168 -19.11 1.36 -6.02
C ALA A 168 -19.48 1.75 -7.47
N ASP A 169 -18.66 2.58 -8.12
CA ASP A 169 -18.87 3.07 -9.50
C ASP A 169 -18.19 2.15 -10.55
N ALA A 170 -17.50 1.08 -10.15
CA ALA A 170 -16.74 0.20 -11.04
C ALA A 170 -17.49 -1.08 -11.39
#